data_e8038f3dca87e2c51f58b29743f30497
#
_entry.id   e8038f3dca87e2c51f58b29743f30497
#
_cell.length_a   1.000
_cell.length_b   1.000
_cell.length_c   1.000
_cell.angle_alpha   90.00
_cell.angle_beta   90.00
_cell.angle_gamma   90.00
#
_symmetry.space_group_name_H-M   'P 1'
#
loop_
_entity.id
_entity.type
_entity.pdbx_description
1 polymer ?
#
loop_
_entity_poly.entity_id
_entity_poly.type
_entity_poly.pdbx_seq_one_letter_code
_entity_poly.pdbx_strand_id
1 'polypeptide(L)'
;MAAASPHGQPLLALTGIVKHFAGTRALDGANLSVARGTVHGLVGENGAGKSTLIKILAGMHRPDAGTILINGQEHAQLTPRQAEALGIHFIHQERLLPPNFTVGEALFLGRELCRGPWLNRRLMQQRAAQLLGEYFDIVLPPGSLIGDLSTAQQQVVQITRALLAQPSVLVFDEPTAALVKREVDLLFNIIGRLRTQGLAIIYISHYLQEIEALCDEVTVLRNGREVGTVMPKATPASEIARMMVNRDISEMYPKQRTAPGKAVLEVRQLGLRKRYRDVSLTLHRGEVVGLTGLVGSGAKELVRTLFGLEQADTGEIAVDGQVVRLRTPRDAVAQGLALVPEDRRGQGIAPALSVLENTTLASLARFTRLGFLSPRREQTAVAQLIDELSIKTPGAGALTRQLSGGNQQKVVLAKWLSRQSQVYILDEPTVGVDLGAKVEIYRLIGRLTALGAGVLLLSSDLQELIGLSDQILIMYRGRIVQNFGAGEADAASLLAHATGVHDPRLAFGREQHH
;
A
#
# COMPACT_ATOMS: atom_id res chain seq x y z
N MET A 1 5.11 -32.81 -15.23
CA MET A 1 5.08 -32.35 -16.63
C MET A 1 4.63 -30.90 -16.59
N ALA A 2 5.53 -29.97 -16.87
CA ALA A 2 5.18 -28.54 -16.92
C ALA A 2 4.26 -28.30 -18.12
N ALA A 3 3.10 -27.68 -17.89
CA ALA A 3 2.20 -27.26 -18.95
C ALA A 3 2.93 -26.27 -19.85
N ALA A 4 2.98 -26.53 -21.15
CA ALA A 4 3.58 -25.64 -22.13
C ALA A 4 2.82 -24.31 -22.13
N SER A 5 3.54 -23.20 -21.87
CA SER A 5 2.99 -21.86 -21.98
C SER A 5 2.45 -21.61 -23.40
N PRO A 6 1.28 -20.96 -23.57
CA PRO A 6 0.69 -20.68 -24.88
C PRO A 6 1.52 -19.67 -25.73
N HIS A 7 2.58 -19.09 -25.17
CA HIS A 7 3.43 -18.09 -25.81
C HIS A 7 4.84 -18.63 -25.99
N GLY A 8 5.18 -19.32 -27.07
CA GLY A 8 6.54 -19.62 -27.54
C GLY A 8 7.64 -19.93 -26.51
N GLN A 9 8.90 -20.01 -26.93
CA GLN A 9 10.03 -20.20 -26.01
C GLN A 9 10.16 -18.96 -25.07
N PRO A 10 10.34 -19.19 -23.72
CA PRO A 10 10.48 -18.10 -22.78
C PRO A 10 11.74 -17.28 -23.06
N LEU A 11 11.64 -15.95 -22.95
CA LEU A 11 12.79 -15.05 -22.99
C LEU A 11 13.67 -15.24 -21.74
N LEU A 12 13.00 -15.41 -20.60
CA LEU A 12 13.61 -15.62 -19.29
C LEU A 12 12.92 -16.79 -18.59
N ALA A 13 13.69 -17.73 -18.04
CA ALA A 13 13.18 -18.74 -17.13
C ALA A 13 14.13 -18.97 -15.95
N LEU A 14 13.56 -19.02 -14.77
CA LEU A 14 14.20 -19.45 -13.53
C LEU A 14 13.61 -20.80 -13.17
N THR A 15 14.45 -21.84 -13.02
CA THR A 15 13.95 -23.20 -12.80
C THR A 15 14.62 -23.82 -11.59
N GLY A 16 13.81 -24.29 -10.64
CA GLY A 16 14.27 -25.00 -9.45
C GLY A 16 15.18 -24.16 -8.54
N ILE A 17 14.97 -22.85 -8.45
CA ILE A 17 15.86 -21.95 -7.69
C ILE A 17 15.73 -22.20 -6.19
N VAL A 18 16.88 -22.51 -5.56
CA VAL A 18 17.01 -22.70 -4.11
C VAL A 18 17.95 -21.64 -3.53
N LYS A 19 17.57 -21.10 -2.36
CA LYS A 19 18.40 -20.14 -1.62
C LYS A 19 18.23 -20.25 -0.11
N HIS A 20 19.34 -20.35 0.61
CA HIS A 20 19.39 -20.35 2.08
C HIS A 20 20.13 -19.12 2.60
N PHE A 21 19.65 -18.57 3.72
CA PHE A 21 20.31 -17.53 4.50
C PHE A 21 20.30 -17.91 5.97
N ALA A 22 21.48 -18.02 6.61
CA ALA A 22 21.66 -18.17 8.06
C ALA A 22 20.56 -19.04 8.74
N GLY A 23 20.30 -20.24 8.22
CA GLY A 23 19.31 -21.19 8.77
C GLY A 23 17.89 -21.03 8.24
N THR A 24 17.59 -20.03 7.40
CA THR A 24 16.28 -19.85 6.78
C THR A 24 16.35 -20.19 5.29
N ARG A 25 15.45 -21.06 4.85
CA ARG A 25 15.26 -21.40 3.43
C ARG A 25 14.36 -20.35 2.79
N ALA A 26 14.95 -19.38 2.08
CA ALA A 26 14.24 -18.28 1.45
C ALA A 26 13.59 -18.67 0.12
N LEU A 27 14.20 -19.59 -0.64
CA LEU A 27 13.67 -20.20 -1.86
C LEU A 27 13.87 -21.72 -1.81
N ASP A 28 12.89 -22.46 -2.25
CA ASP A 28 12.81 -23.92 -2.18
C ASP A 28 12.28 -24.51 -3.49
N GLY A 29 13.07 -24.38 -4.55
CA GLY A 29 12.70 -24.87 -5.88
C GLY A 29 11.74 -23.93 -6.61
N ALA A 30 11.88 -22.61 -6.44
CA ALA A 30 11.05 -21.63 -7.09
C ALA A 30 11.26 -21.59 -8.61
N ASN A 31 10.16 -21.41 -9.37
CA ASN A 31 10.18 -21.24 -10.82
C ASN A 31 9.53 -19.91 -11.21
N LEU A 32 9.98 -19.36 -12.33
CA LEU A 32 9.39 -18.18 -12.97
C LEU A 32 9.72 -18.24 -14.46
N SER A 33 8.72 -18.08 -15.33
CA SER A 33 8.90 -18.08 -16.78
C SER A 33 8.24 -16.84 -17.37
N VAL A 34 8.97 -16.08 -18.19
CA VAL A 34 8.50 -14.82 -18.76
C VAL A 34 8.69 -14.84 -20.28
N ALA A 35 7.63 -14.59 -21.02
CA ALA A 35 7.66 -14.51 -22.47
C ALA A 35 7.96 -13.08 -22.94
N ARG A 36 8.43 -12.95 -24.17
CA ARG A 36 8.67 -11.64 -24.82
C ARG A 36 7.37 -10.89 -25.07
N GLY A 37 7.35 -9.60 -24.78
CA GLY A 37 6.17 -8.76 -25.03
C GLY A 37 4.98 -9.08 -24.11
N THR A 38 5.24 -9.62 -22.91
CA THR A 38 4.22 -9.90 -21.90
C THR A 38 4.52 -9.18 -20.60
N VAL A 39 3.48 -8.94 -19.81
CA VAL A 39 3.57 -8.51 -18.42
C VAL A 39 3.30 -9.70 -17.52
N HIS A 40 4.32 -10.17 -16.83
CA HIS A 40 4.26 -11.29 -15.92
C HIS A 40 4.23 -10.82 -14.48
N GLY A 41 3.12 -11.06 -13.76
CA GLY A 41 2.97 -10.75 -12.36
C GLY A 41 3.75 -11.72 -11.46
N LEU A 42 4.38 -11.21 -10.41
CA LEU A 42 4.98 -12.02 -9.35
C LEU A 42 4.38 -11.61 -8.01
N VAL A 43 3.52 -12.46 -7.45
CA VAL A 43 2.77 -12.17 -6.22
C VAL A 43 3.09 -13.17 -5.11
N GLY A 44 2.74 -12.82 -3.87
CA GLY A 44 2.94 -13.63 -2.68
C GLY A 44 3.05 -12.74 -1.45
N GLU A 45 2.92 -13.32 -0.26
CA GLU A 45 3.08 -12.61 1.02
C GLU A 45 4.51 -12.05 1.21
N ASN A 46 4.68 -11.15 2.20
CA ASN A 46 6.01 -10.75 2.63
C ASN A 46 6.74 -11.95 3.21
N GLY A 47 7.98 -12.15 2.74
CA GLY A 47 8.74 -13.35 3.07
C GLY A 47 8.49 -14.56 2.17
N ALA A 48 7.60 -14.47 1.17
CA ALA A 48 7.35 -15.55 0.22
C ALA A 48 8.54 -15.89 -0.69
N GLY A 49 9.58 -15.04 -0.71
CA GLY A 49 10.78 -15.24 -1.53
C GLY A 49 10.88 -14.34 -2.77
N LYS A 50 9.86 -13.50 -3.06
CA LYS A 50 9.84 -12.62 -4.26
C LYS A 50 11.12 -11.80 -4.41
N SER A 51 11.46 -10.99 -3.41
CA SER A 51 12.64 -10.14 -3.45
C SER A 51 13.95 -10.94 -3.51
N THR A 52 13.99 -12.15 -2.95
CA THR A 52 15.16 -13.05 -3.06
C THR A 52 15.30 -13.55 -4.49
N LEU A 53 14.20 -13.98 -5.13
CA LEU A 53 14.19 -14.45 -6.52
C LEU A 53 14.67 -13.35 -7.47
N ILE A 54 14.17 -12.13 -7.27
CA ILE A 54 14.53 -10.96 -8.08
C ILE A 54 15.99 -10.55 -7.83
N LYS A 55 16.50 -10.61 -6.60
CA LYS A 55 17.91 -10.33 -6.31
C LYS A 55 18.86 -11.38 -6.90
N ILE A 56 18.40 -12.62 -7.07
CA ILE A 56 19.16 -13.65 -7.81
C ILE A 56 19.20 -13.30 -9.29
N LEU A 57 18.05 -12.90 -9.88
CA LEU A 57 17.98 -12.44 -11.26
C LEU A 57 18.85 -11.19 -11.49
N ALA A 58 18.90 -10.28 -10.52
CA ALA A 58 19.77 -9.10 -10.54
C ALA A 58 21.26 -9.42 -10.34
N GLY A 59 21.60 -10.68 -10.08
CA GLY A 59 22.99 -11.09 -9.80
C GLY A 59 23.53 -10.61 -8.45
N MET A 60 22.66 -10.10 -7.56
CA MET A 60 23.03 -9.68 -6.20
C MET A 60 23.20 -10.86 -5.24
N HIS A 61 22.49 -11.96 -5.50
CA HIS A 61 22.61 -13.19 -4.74
C HIS A 61 22.89 -14.37 -5.67
N ARG A 62 23.79 -15.24 -5.25
CA ARG A 62 24.04 -16.49 -5.92
C ARG A 62 22.98 -17.51 -5.48
N PRO A 63 22.28 -18.22 -6.40
CA PRO A 63 21.43 -19.36 -6.03
C PRO A 63 22.30 -20.52 -5.50
N ASP A 64 21.75 -21.31 -4.59
CA ASP A 64 22.42 -22.50 -4.07
C ASP A 64 22.17 -23.72 -4.99
N ALA A 65 21.06 -23.71 -5.74
CA ALA A 65 20.70 -24.67 -6.79
C ALA A 65 19.71 -24.04 -7.78
N GLY A 66 19.53 -24.68 -8.92
CA GLY A 66 18.64 -24.26 -10.01
C GLY A 66 19.40 -23.63 -11.17
N THR A 67 18.66 -23.27 -12.22
CA THR A 67 19.21 -22.68 -13.46
C THR A 67 18.46 -21.41 -13.84
N ILE A 68 19.18 -20.50 -14.50
CA ILE A 68 18.68 -19.24 -15.05
C ILE A 68 18.85 -19.32 -16.57
N LEU A 69 17.76 -19.32 -17.32
CA LEU A 69 17.76 -19.28 -18.78
C LEU A 69 17.43 -17.86 -19.24
N ILE A 70 18.27 -17.27 -20.11
CA ILE A 70 18.04 -15.94 -20.69
C ILE A 70 18.38 -16.01 -22.17
N ASN A 71 17.46 -15.62 -23.04
CA ASN A 71 17.64 -15.67 -24.50
C ASN A 71 18.11 -17.06 -25.02
N GLY A 72 17.66 -18.15 -24.38
CA GLY A 72 18.07 -19.52 -24.72
C GLY A 72 19.44 -19.96 -24.20
N GLN A 73 20.14 -19.14 -23.42
CA GLN A 73 21.42 -19.47 -22.78
C GLN A 73 21.23 -19.75 -21.29
N GLU A 74 21.80 -20.85 -20.81
CA GLU A 74 21.74 -21.24 -19.41
C GLU A 74 22.89 -20.63 -18.60
N HIS A 75 22.56 -20.11 -17.42
CA HIS A 75 23.49 -19.55 -16.46
C HIS A 75 23.25 -20.18 -15.08
N ALA A 76 24.30 -20.69 -14.44
CA ALA A 76 24.21 -21.17 -13.06
C ALA A 76 24.11 -20.02 -12.04
N GLN A 77 24.64 -18.86 -12.37
CA GLN A 77 24.62 -17.62 -11.59
C GLN A 77 24.84 -16.42 -12.48
N LEU A 78 24.41 -15.26 -12.02
CA LEU A 78 24.70 -13.97 -12.64
C LEU A 78 25.49 -13.08 -11.68
N THR A 79 26.23 -12.12 -12.25
CA THR A 79 26.69 -10.92 -11.56
C THR A 79 25.82 -9.74 -11.99
N PRO A 80 25.77 -8.62 -11.24
CA PRO A 80 24.98 -7.45 -11.64
C PRO A 80 25.33 -6.91 -13.03
N ARG A 81 26.62 -6.89 -13.37
CA ARG A 81 27.10 -6.48 -14.70
C ARG A 81 26.63 -7.44 -15.81
N GLN A 82 26.61 -8.74 -15.54
CA GLN A 82 26.09 -9.73 -16.51
C GLN A 82 24.60 -9.59 -16.69
N ALA A 83 23.82 -9.42 -15.61
CA ALA A 83 22.37 -9.19 -15.70
C ALA A 83 22.07 -7.94 -16.56
N GLU A 84 22.77 -6.84 -16.31
CA GLU A 84 22.64 -5.62 -17.10
C GLU A 84 23.06 -5.82 -18.58
N ALA A 85 24.17 -6.51 -18.85
CA ALA A 85 24.64 -6.81 -20.20
C ALA A 85 23.68 -7.73 -20.97
N LEU A 86 22.93 -8.60 -20.28
CA LEU A 86 21.88 -9.46 -20.84
C LEU A 86 20.54 -8.72 -21.01
N GLY A 87 20.52 -7.41 -20.71
CA GLY A 87 19.35 -6.54 -20.90
C GLY A 87 18.32 -6.63 -19.79
N ILE A 88 18.68 -7.07 -18.58
CA ILE A 88 17.78 -7.11 -17.43
C ILE A 88 17.98 -5.85 -16.59
N HIS A 89 16.93 -5.03 -16.48
CA HIS A 89 16.97 -3.79 -15.73
C HIS A 89 15.86 -3.73 -14.67
N PHE A 90 16.11 -2.98 -13.58
CA PHE A 90 15.25 -2.95 -12.39
C PHE A 90 14.79 -1.54 -12.09
N ILE A 91 13.49 -1.41 -11.83
CA ILE A 91 12.85 -0.23 -11.27
C ILE A 91 12.54 -0.56 -9.81
N HIS A 92 13.40 -0.09 -8.90
CA HIS A 92 13.28 -0.36 -7.47
C HIS A 92 12.20 0.48 -6.81
N GLN A 93 11.63 -0.04 -5.72
CA GLN A 93 10.67 0.66 -4.87
C GLN A 93 11.27 1.94 -4.26
N GLU A 94 12.52 1.89 -3.79
CA GLU A 94 13.26 3.07 -3.36
C GLU A 94 13.84 3.80 -4.56
N ARG A 95 13.56 5.12 -4.65
CA ARG A 95 14.04 5.97 -5.73
C ARG A 95 15.48 6.35 -5.47
N LEU A 96 16.40 5.61 -6.08
CA LEU A 96 17.84 5.85 -5.98
C LEU A 96 18.31 6.98 -6.92
N LEU A 97 17.51 8.07 -7.02
CA LEU A 97 17.88 9.26 -7.78
C LEU A 97 18.42 10.33 -6.84
N PRO A 98 19.64 10.87 -7.05
CA PRO A 98 20.17 11.94 -6.22
C PRO A 98 19.29 13.20 -6.31
N PRO A 99 18.75 13.72 -5.20
CA PRO A 99 17.78 14.83 -5.23
C PRO A 99 18.37 16.14 -5.77
N ASN A 100 19.68 16.32 -5.63
CA ASN A 100 20.40 17.53 -6.06
C ASN A 100 20.87 17.48 -7.54
N PHE A 101 20.56 16.40 -8.25
CA PHE A 101 20.88 16.29 -9.68
C PHE A 101 19.73 16.85 -10.49
N THR A 102 20.06 17.44 -11.65
CA THR A 102 19.07 17.76 -12.66
C THR A 102 18.55 16.48 -13.32
N VAL A 103 17.37 16.54 -13.93
CA VAL A 103 16.80 15.42 -14.71
C VAL A 103 17.80 14.92 -15.76
N GLY A 104 18.46 15.84 -16.49
CA GLY A 104 19.47 15.49 -17.48
C GLY A 104 20.67 14.75 -16.87
N GLU A 105 21.17 15.20 -15.73
CA GLU A 105 22.28 14.54 -15.03
C GLU A 105 21.86 13.17 -14.47
N ALA A 106 20.67 13.06 -13.90
CA ALA A 106 20.17 11.81 -13.34
C ALA A 106 19.94 10.72 -14.41
N LEU A 107 19.48 11.10 -15.60
CA LEU A 107 19.28 10.17 -16.72
C LEU A 107 20.58 9.58 -17.22
N PHE A 108 21.62 10.40 -17.33
CA PHE A 108 22.91 9.99 -17.90
C PHE A 108 23.97 9.63 -16.85
N LEU A 109 23.61 9.53 -15.57
CA LEU A 109 24.51 9.12 -14.50
C LEU A 109 25.14 7.75 -14.79
N GLY A 110 26.48 7.72 -14.91
CA GLY A 110 27.26 6.54 -15.28
C GLY A 110 27.33 6.28 -16.81
N ARG A 111 26.72 7.16 -17.62
CA ARG A 111 26.71 7.11 -19.09
C ARG A 111 26.79 8.53 -19.67
N GLU A 112 27.56 9.37 -19.00
CA GLU A 112 27.63 10.81 -19.26
C GLU A 112 28.07 11.09 -20.70
N LEU A 113 27.38 12.04 -21.34
CA LEU A 113 27.77 12.49 -22.69
C LEU A 113 28.90 13.53 -22.58
N CYS A 114 30.08 13.16 -23.07
CA CYS A 114 31.28 14.00 -22.98
C CYS A 114 31.71 14.52 -24.34
N ARG A 115 32.38 15.68 -24.34
CA ARG A 115 33.14 16.20 -25.47
C ARG A 115 34.63 16.26 -25.05
N GLY A 116 35.39 15.24 -25.46
CA GLY A 116 36.71 15.00 -24.87
C GLY A 116 36.62 14.71 -23.36
N PRO A 117 37.43 15.37 -22.53
CA PRO A 117 37.38 15.16 -21.07
C PRO A 117 36.25 15.93 -20.35
N TRP A 118 35.43 16.69 -21.07
CA TRP A 118 34.45 17.59 -20.48
C TRP A 118 33.03 17.07 -20.64
N LEU A 119 32.22 17.16 -19.58
CA LEU A 119 30.78 16.88 -19.60
C LEU A 119 30.03 17.83 -20.54
N ASN A 120 29.25 17.27 -21.48
CA ASN A 120 28.40 18.05 -22.35
C ASN A 120 26.96 18.14 -21.79
N ARG A 121 26.79 18.95 -20.74
CA ARG A 121 25.49 19.15 -20.06
C ARG A 121 24.38 19.57 -21.02
N ARG A 122 24.68 20.41 -21.98
CA ARG A 122 23.67 20.87 -22.96
C ARG A 122 23.14 19.73 -23.82
N LEU A 123 24.02 18.85 -24.29
CA LEU A 123 23.63 17.68 -25.08
C LEU A 123 22.85 16.68 -24.20
N MET A 124 23.25 16.48 -22.94
CA MET A 124 22.52 15.64 -21.99
C MET A 124 21.10 16.16 -21.78
N GLN A 125 20.92 17.46 -21.57
CA GLN A 125 19.60 18.07 -21.42
C GLN A 125 18.74 17.94 -22.68
N GLN A 126 19.30 18.19 -23.86
CA GLN A 126 18.59 18.04 -25.15
C GLN A 126 18.12 16.59 -25.34
N ARG A 127 19.01 15.63 -25.11
CA ARG A 127 18.68 14.22 -25.24
C ARG A 127 17.68 13.76 -24.19
N ALA A 128 17.76 14.27 -22.96
CA ALA A 128 16.79 13.99 -21.91
C ALA A 128 15.37 14.47 -22.31
N ALA A 129 15.24 15.70 -22.84
CA ALA A 129 13.96 16.23 -23.32
C ALA A 129 13.39 15.38 -24.46
N GLN A 130 14.24 14.99 -25.41
CA GLN A 130 13.84 14.12 -26.52
C GLN A 130 13.31 12.78 -26.04
N LEU A 131 14.04 12.08 -25.16
CA LEU A 131 13.66 10.75 -24.64
C LEU A 131 12.35 10.80 -23.84
N LEU A 132 12.19 11.81 -22.98
CA LEU A 132 10.96 11.99 -22.21
C LEU A 132 9.75 12.25 -23.11
N GLY A 133 9.92 13.02 -24.19
CA GLY A 133 8.87 13.21 -25.20
C GLY A 133 8.56 11.94 -25.98
N GLU A 134 9.58 11.21 -26.45
CA GLU A 134 9.41 9.98 -27.24
C GLU A 134 8.70 8.85 -26.47
N TYR A 135 9.11 8.63 -25.22
CA TYR A 135 8.59 7.50 -24.44
C TYR A 135 7.28 7.81 -23.71
N PHE A 136 7.10 9.05 -23.22
CA PHE A 136 6.04 9.32 -22.24
C PHE A 136 5.08 10.43 -22.61
N ASP A 137 5.38 11.19 -23.67
CA ASP A 137 4.61 12.37 -24.06
C ASP A 137 4.49 13.40 -22.91
N ILE A 138 5.55 13.47 -22.08
CA ILE A 138 5.63 14.35 -20.90
C ILE A 138 6.67 15.43 -21.14
N VAL A 139 6.25 16.68 -20.99
CA VAL A 139 7.15 17.83 -20.98
C VAL A 139 7.70 18.03 -19.58
N LEU A 140 8.90 17.51 -19.33
CA LEU A 140 9.62 17.71 -18.09
C LEU A 140 10.90 18.51 -18.39
N PRO A 141 11.09 19.72 -17.80
CA PRO A 141 12.29 20.51 -18.06
C PRO A 141 13.55 19.75 -17.60
N PRO A 142 14.51 19.46 -18.49
CA PRO A 142 15.69 18.65 -18.14
C PRO A 142 16.62 19.29 -17.12
N GLY A 143 16.48 20.59 -16.89
CA GLY A 143 17.20 21.36 -15.87
C GLY A 143 16.56 21.36 -14.48
N SER A 144 15.34 20.81 -14.33
CA SER A 144 14.70 20.70 -13.02
C SER A 144 15.47 19.75 -12.10
N LEU A 145 15.54 20.07 -10.81
CA LEU A 145 16.14 19.17 -9.82
C LEU A 145 15.22 17.98 -9.52
N ILE A 146 15.80 16.83 -9.33
CA ILE A 146 15.05 15.60 -8.98
C ILE A 146 14.25 15.80 -7.69
N GLY A 147 14.81 16.54 -6.71
CA GLY A 147 14.13 16.81 -5.44
C GLY A 147 12.86 17.65 -5.55
N ASP A 148 12.72 18.46 -6.61
CA ASP A 148 11.56 19.31 -6.85
C ASP A 148 10.43 18.58 -7.63
N LEU A 149 10.70 17.39 -8.12
CA LEU A 149 9.75 16.61 -8.91
C LEU A 149 8.74 15.88 -8.04
N SER A 150 7.50 15.75 -8.57
CA SER A 150 6.53 14.84 -7.96
C SER A 150 7.01 13.39 -8.00
N THR A 151 6.41 12.57 -7.15
CA THR A 151 6.66 11.13 -7.06
C THR A 151 6.57 10.43 -8.43
N ALA A 152 5.52 10.74 -9.19
CA ALA A 152 5.32 10.19 -10.53
C ALA A 152 6.37 10.65 -11.53
N GLN A 153 6.77 11.94 -11.48
CA GLN A 153 7.80 12.46 -12.35
C GLN A 153 9.17 11.82 -12.08
N GLN A 154 9.51 11.59 -10.81
CA GLN A 154 10.72 10.84 -10.44
C GLN A 154 10.68 9.41 -10.96
N GLN A 155 9.52 8.76 -10.92
CA GLN A 155 9.31 7.42 -11.48
C GLN A 155 9.54 7.40 -13.00
N VAL A 156 8.99 8.38 -13.73
CA VAL A 156 9.21 8.53 -15.17
C VAL A 156 10.70 8.68 -15.48
N VAL A 157 11.44 9.50 -14.73
CA VAL A 157 12.90 9.65 -14.90
C VAL A 157 13.61 8.32 -14.66
N GLN A 158 13.22 7.56 -13.64
CA GLN A 158 13.81 6.25 -13.33
C GLN A 158 13.56 5.24 -14.46
N ILE A 159 12.35 5.18 -15.01
CA ILE A 159 11.99 4.32 -16.13
C ILE A 159 12.78 4.74 -17.38
N THR A 160 12.81 6.05 -17.69
CA THR A 160 13.57 6.57 -18.84
C THR A 160 15.04 6.20 -18.77
N ARG A 161 15.65 6.29 -17.58
CA ARG A 161 17.03 5.88 -17.35
C ARG A 161 17.24 4.37 -17.62
N ALA A 162 16.32 3.52 -17.22
CA ALA A 162 16.38 2.09 -17.52
C ALA A 162 16.25 1.83 -19.03
N LEU A 163 15.38 2.56 -19.73
CA LEU A 163 15.17 2.42 -21.17
C LEU A 163 16.39 2.84 -22.02
N LEU A 164 17.22 3.77 -21.52
CA LEU A 164 18.49 4.13 -22.16
C LEU A 164 19.45 2.93 -22.37
N ALA A 165 19.29 1.89 -21.57
CA ALA A 165 20.07 0.66 -21.70
C ALA A 165 19.51 -0.31 -22.73
N GLN A 166 18.39 0.03 -23.42
CA GLN A 166 17.68 -0.86 -24.33
C GLN A 166 17.39 -2.24 -23.71
N PRO A 167 16.64 -2.30 -22.59
CA PRO A 167 16.39 -3.54 -21.89
C PRO A 167 15.60 -4.53 -22.76
N SER A 168 15.82 -5.81 -22.54
CA SER A 168 14.94 -6.89 -23.02
C SER A 168 13.94 -7.32 -21.95
N VAL A 169 14.32 -7.17 -20.68
CA VAL A 169 13.50 -7.46 -19.48
C VAL A 169 13.52 -6.25 -18.55
N LEU A 170 12.35 -5.80 -18.15
CA LEU A 170 12.20 -4.72 -17.17
C LEU A 170 11.44 -5.21 -15.95
N VAL A 171 12.04 -5.09 -14.77
CA VAL A 171 11.46 -5.55 -13.51
C VAL A 171 10.96 -4.34 -12.72
N PHE A 172 9.69 -4.30 -12.38
CA PHE A 172 9.07 -3.32 -11.50
C PHE A 172 8.83 -3.94 -10.12
N ASP A 173 9.47 -3.40 -9.09
CA ASP A 173 9.33 -3.88 -7.71
C ASP A 173 8.47 -2.90 -6.91
N GLU A 174 7.18 -3.24 -6.71
CA GLU A 174 6.15 -2.46 -6.02
C GLU A 174 6.10 -0.96 -6.44
N PRO A 175 5.98 -0.65 -7.74
CA PRO A 175 6.19 0.70 -8.24
C PRO A 175 5.09 1.68 -7.84
N THR A 176 3.94 1.21 -7.35
CA THR A 176 2.73 2.01 -7.05
C THR A 176 2.58 2.38 -5.58
N ALA A 177 3.41 1.84 -4.69
CA ALA A 177 3.26 1.95 -3.23
C ALA A 177 3.18 3.40 -2.69
N ALA A 178 3.64 4.41 -3.48
CA ALA A 178 3.61 5.82 -3.09
C ALA A 178 2.95 6.72 -4.16
N LEU A 179 2.18 6.13 -5.08
CA LEU A 179 1.51 6.85 -6.17
C LEU A 179 0.01 7.03 -5.87
N VAL A 180 -0.54 8.19 -6.25
CA VAL A 180 -1.98 8.41 -6.26
C VAL A 180 -2.61 7.76 -7.51
N LYS A 181 -3.93 7.49 -7.47
CA LYS A 181 -4.66 6.77 -8.55
C LYS A 181 -4.33 7.27 -9.97
N ARG A 182 -4.33 8.59 -10.20
CA ARG A 182 -3.99 9.19 -11.50
C ARG A 182 -2.57 8.84 -11.96
N GLU A 183 -1.63 8.75 -11.03
CA GLU A 183 -0.23 8.41 -11.30
C GLU A 183 -0.06 6.92 -11.60
N VAL A 184 -0.86 6.07 -10.94
CA VAL A 184 -0.94 4.62 -11.24
C VAL A 184 -1.46 4.41 -12.65
N ASP A 185 -2.53 5.10 -13.05
CA ASP A 185 -3.10 5.00 -14.40
C ASP A 185 -2.07 5.44 -15.48
N LEU A 186 -1.29 6.48 -15.21
CA LEU A 186 -0.19 6.89 -16.08
C LEU A 186 0.89 5.79 -16.20
N LEU A 187 1.31 5.21 -15.10
CA LEU A 187 2.30 4.12 -15.07
C LEU A 187 1.80 2.90 -15.87
N PHE A 188 0.53 2.54 -15.73
CA PHE A 188 -0.08 1.41 -16.46
C PHE A 188 -0.08 1.67 -17.97
N ASN A 189 -0.39 2.89 -18.42
CA ASN A 189 -0.30 3.27 -19.81
C ASN A 189 1.14 3.16 -20.34
N ILE A 190 2.13 3.56 -19.55
CA ILE A 190 3.55 3.42 -19.88
C ILE A 190 3.91 1.95 -20.06
N ILE A 191 3.58 1.11 -19.09
CA ILE A 191 3.85 -0.34 -19.12
C ILE A 191 3.18 -0.98 -20.34
N GLY A 192 1.93 -0.62 -20.64
CA GLY A 192 1.23 -1.07 -21.84
C GLY A 192 1.96 -0.73 -23.14
N ARG A 193 2.49 0.50 -23.28
CA ARG A 193 3.31 0.91 -24.44
C ARG A 193 4.61 0.11 -24.54
N LEU A 194 5.32 -0.09 -23.43
CA LEU A 194 6.57 -0.85 -23.40
C LEU A 194 6.34 -2.32 -23.78
N ARG A 195 5.24 -2.91 -23.32
CA ARG A 195 4.80 -4.25 -23.71
C ARG A 195 4.58 -4.35 -25.21
N THR A 196 3.89 -3.39 -25.83
CA THR A 196 3.64 -3.40 -27.30
C THR A 196 4.92 -3.23 -28.12
N GLN A 197 5.97 -2.65 -27.52
CA GLN A 197 7.32 -2.57 -28.11
C GLN A 197 8.12 -3.87 -27.98
N GLY A 198 7.52 -4.94 -27.38
CA GLY A 198 8.13 -6.26 -27.26
C GLY A 198 8.98 -6.46 -26.02
N LEU A 199 8.98 -5.54 -25.03
CA LEU A 199 9.67 -5.73 -23.77
C LEU A 199 8.95 -6.81 -22.94
N ALA A 200 9.75 -7.68 -22.33
CA ALA A 200 9.24 -8.57 -21.27
C ALA A 200 9.25 -7.81 -19.94
N ILE A 201 8.15 -7.84 -19.22
CA ILE A 201 7.99 -7.07 -17.98
C ILE A 201 7.66 -8.03 -16.84
N ILE A 202 8.42 -7.94 -15.75
CA ILE A 202 8.10 -8.58 -14.48
C ILE A 202 7.52 -7.51 -13.56
N TYR A 203 6.27 -7.70 -13.12
CA TYR A 203 5.57 -6.75 -12.27
C TYR A 203 5.30 -7.36 -10.90
N ILE A 204 5.95 -6.82 -9.87
CA ILE A 204 5.79 -7.28 -8.50
C ILE A 204 4.84 -6.34 -7.80
N SER A 205 3.73 -6.89 -7.32
CA SER A 205 2.76 -6.16 -6.51
C SER A 205 2.08 -7.11 -5.53
N HIS A 206 1.56 -6.55 -4.46
CA HIS A 206 0.63 -7.23 -3.55
C HIS A 206 -0.82 -6.76 -3.75
N TYR A 207 -1.07 -5.82 -4.66
CA TYR A 207 -2.39 -5.33 -5.04
C TYR A 207 -2.94 -6.15 -6.20
N LEU A 208 -3.90 -7.04 -5.90
CA LEU A 208 -4.48 -7.94 -6.92
C LEU A 208 -5.20 -7.19 -8.04
N GLN A 209 -5.78 -6.03 -7.75
CA GLN A 209 -6.40 -5.17 -8.77
C GLN A 209 -5.41 -4.70 -9.84
N GLU A 210 -4.15 -4.43 -9.45
CA GLU A 210 -3.09 -4.07 -10.40
C GLU A 210 -2.70 -5.27 -11.27
N ILE A 211 -2.60 -6.45 -10.65
CA ILE A 211 -2.29 -7.72 -11.35
C ILE A 211 -3.37 -8.03 -12.37
N GLU A 212 -4.64 -7.92 -11.99
CA GLU A 212 -5.79 -8.16 -12.88
C GLU A 212 -5.82 -7.17 -14.06
N ALA A 213 -5.54 -5.89 -13.79
CA ALA A 213 -5.58 -4.85 -14.81
C ALA A 213 -4.41 -4.92 -15.80
N LEU A 214 -3.22 -5.35 -15.37
CA LEU A 214 -1.97 -5.16 -16.10
C LEU A 214 -1.35 -6.46 -16.63
N CYS A 215 -1.44 -7.57 -15.87
CA CYS A 215 -0.67 -8.77 -16.14
C CYS A 215 -1.39 -9.73 -17.11
N ASP A 216 -0.60 -10.40 -17.95
CA ASP A 216 -1.08 -11.48 -18.83
C ASP A 216 -1.09 -12.81 -18.09
N GLU A 217 -0.04 -13.07 -17.29
CA GLU A 217 0.11 -14.22 -16.42
C GLU A 217 0.61 -13.77 -15.05
N VAL A 218 0.36 -14.55 -14.02
CA VAL A 218 0.85 -14.28 -12.65
C VAL A 218 1.36 -15.57 -12.02
N THR A 219 2.59 -15.52 -11.52
CA THR A 219 3.17 -16.60 -10.69
C THR A 219 2.97 -16.25 -9.22
N VAL A 220 2.40 -17.17 -8.48
CA VAL A 220 2.19 -17.04 -7.03
C VAL A 220 3.31 -17.78 -6.29
N LEU A 221 4.08 -17.03 -5.50
CA LEU A 221 5.08 -17.58 -4.58
C LEU A 221 4.55 -17.66 -3.15
N ARG A 222 4.83 -18.77 -2.48
CA ARG A 222 4.52 -18.97 -1.06
C ARG A 222 5.59 -19.82 -0.40
N ASN A 223 6.14 -19.34 0.72
CA ASN A 223 7.20 -20.03 1.49
C ASN A 223 8.38 -20.48 0.62
N GLY A 224 8.81 -19.64 -0.32
CA GLY A 224 9.93 -19.91 -1.22
C GLY A 224 9.64 -20.86 -2.38
N ARG A 225 8.40 -21.30 -2.56
CA ARG A 225 7.97 -22.20 -3.66
C ARG A 225 6.94 -21.53 -4.56
N GLU A 226 6.94 -21.90 -5.83
CA GLU A 226 5.83 -21.63 -6.73
C GLU A 226 4.61 -22.46 -6.33
N VAL A 227 3.48 -21.80 -6.11
CA VAL A 227 2.18 -22.46 -5.87
C VAL A 227 1.49 -22.76 -7.19
N GLY A 228 1.66 -21.89 -8.17
CA GLY A 228 1.16 -22.02 -9.52
C GLY A 228 1.28 -20.71 -10.31
N THR A 229 1.13 -20.83 -11.62
CA THR A 229 1.05 -19.72 -12.56
C THR A 229 -0.33 -19.72 -13.20
N VAL A 230 -1.04 -18.60 -13.16
CA VAL A 230 -2.42 -18.46 -13.64
C VAL A 230 -2.58 -17.21 -14.51
N MET A 231 -3.65 -17.15 -15.29
CA MET A 231 -4.03 -15.97 -16.07
C MET A 231 -5.01 -15.12 -15.24
N PRO A 232 -4.65 -13.89 -14.81
CA PRO A 232 -5.50 -13.07 -13.94
C PRO A 232 -6.88 -12.76 -14.53
N LYS A 233 -6.96 -12.64 -15.87
CA LYS A 233 -8.23 -12.41 -16.58
C LYS A 233 -9.19 -13.59 -16.56
N ALA A 234 -8.69 -14.80 -16.31
CA ALA A 234 -9.47 -16.04 -16.27
C ALA A 234 -9.64 -16.58 -14.84
N THR A 235 -8.88 -16.06 -13.88
CA THR A 235 -8.85 -16.52 -12.49
C THR A 235 -9.33 -15.41 -11.57
N PRO A 236 -10.39 -15.60 -10.78
CA PRO A 236 -10.87 -14.59 -9.84
C PRO A 236 -9.77 -14.13 -8.87
N ALA A 237 -9.71 -12.82 -8.57
CA ALA A 237 -8.76 -12.25 -7.62
C ALA A 237 -8.77 -12.98 -6.25
N SER A 238 -9.93 -13.44 -5.84
CA SER A 238 -10.15 -14.26 -4.65
C SER A 238 -9.37 -15.59 -4.65
N GLU A 239 -9.27 -16.24 -5.81
CA GLU A 239 -8.52 -17.49 -5.93
C GLU A 239 -7.01 -17.23 -5.91
N ILE A 240 -6.55 -16.17 -6.59
CA ILE A 240 -5.14 -15.74 -6.52
C ILE A 240 -4.77 -15.42 -5.07
N ALA A 241 -5.64 -14.68 -4.34
CA ALA A 241 -5.44 -14.40 -2.92
C ALA A 241 -5.35 -15.69 -2.09
N ARG A 242 -6.22 -16.67 -2.33
CA ARG A 242 -6.18 -17.97 -1.65
C ARG A 242 -4.86 -18.71 -1.91
N MET A 243 -4.36 -18.68 -3.14
CA MET A 243 -3.06 -19.27 -3.48
C MET A 243 -1.92 -18.59 -2.70
N MET A 244 -1.97 -17.26 -2.52
CA MET A 244 -0.97 -16.49 -1.77
C MET A 244 -0.93 -16.87 -0.29
N VAL A 245 -2.10 -17.00 0.37
CA VAL A 245 -2.23 -17.09 1.84
C VAL A 245 -2.50 -18.50 2.34
N ASN A 246 -2.95 -19.42 1.48
CA ASN A 246 -3.43 -20.78 1.86
C ASN A 246 -4.60 -20.77 2.86
N ARG A 247 -5.50 -19.78 2.77
CA ARG A 247 -6.68 -19.63 3.61
C ARG A 247 -7.91 -19.34 2.76
N ASP A 248 -9.09 -19.75 3.21
CA ASP A 248 -10.33 -19.40 2.54
C ASP A 248 -10.67 -17.91 2.71
N ILE A 249 -11.38 -17.34 1.74
CA ILE A 249 -11.77 -15.91 1.74
C ILE A 249 -12.64 -15.57 2.95
N SER A 250 -13.45 -16.54 3.44
CA SER A 250 -14.19 -16.39 4.68
C SER A 250 -13.30 -16.17 5.91
N GLU A 251 -12.02 -16.62 5.85
CA GLU A 251 -11.01 -16.35 6.87
C GLU A 251 -10.26 -15.02 6.65
N MET A 252 -10.41 -14.38 5.48
CA MET A 252 -9.78 -13.07 5.21
C MET A 252 -10.44 -11.94 5.98
N TYR A 253 -11.76 -12.02 6.17
CA TYR A 253 -12.53 -11.00 6.91
C TYR A 253 -13.19 -11.61 8.15
N PRO A 254 -12.40 -11.96 9.17
CA PRO A 254 -12.85 -12.77 10.32
C PRO A 254 -13.69 -11.97 11.34
N LYS A 255 -14.49 -11.01 10.87
CA LYS A 255 -15.38 -10.26 11.73
C LYS A 255 -16.63 -11.08 12.07
N GLN A 256 -16.85 -11.31 13.37
CA GLN A 256 -18.15 -11.76 13.86
C GLN A 256 -19.05 -10.54 14.02
N ARG A 257 -20.18 -10.53 13.32
CA ARG A 257 -21.18 -9.47 13.46
C ARG A 257 -21.83 -9.58 14.84
N THR A 258 -21.76 -8.51 15.60
CA THR A 258 -22.46 -8.35 16.88
C THR A 258 -23.63 -7.40 16.70
N ALA A 259 -24.69 -7.57 17.50
CA ALA A 259 -25.78 -6.60 17.49
C ALA A 259 -25.25 -5.23 17.96
N PRO A 260 -25.56 -4.13 17.25
CA PRO A 260 -25.14 -2.80 17.64
C PRO A 260 -25.65 -2.45 19.05
N GLY A 261 -24.75 -1.96 19.90
CA GLY A 261 -25.07 -1.48 21.24
C GLY A 261 -25.62 -0.05 21.24
N LYS A 262 -25.41 0.69 22.35
CA LYS A 262 -25.76 2.12 22.42
C LYS A 262 -24.85 2.95 21.52
N ALA A 263 -25.35 4.11 21.04
CA ALA A 263 -24.54 5.07 20.32
C ALA A 263 -23.35 5.53 21.17
N VAL A 264 -22.13 5.42 20.62
CA VAL A 264 -20.89 5.84 21.26
C VAL A 264 -20.33 7.12 20.66
N LEU A 265 -20.62 7.40 19.37
CA LEU A 265 -20.27 8.63 18.68
C LEU A 265 -21.46 9.06 17.81
N GLU A 266 -21.92 10.28 17.99
CA GLU A 266 -22.93 10.88 17.15
C GLU A 266 -22.38 12.18 16.55
N VAL A 267 -22.58 12.35 15.26
CA VAL A 267 -22.21 13.54 14.50
C VAL A 267 -23.50 14.09 13.88
N ARG A 268 -23.80 15.36 14.15
CA ARG A 268 -25.04 16.00 13.71
C ARG A 268 -24.72 17.25 12.91
N GLN A 269 -25.08 17.24 11.62
CA GLN A 269 -24.97 18.36 10.68
C GLN A 269 -23.58 19.03 10.70
N LEU A 270 -22.52 18.22 10.85
CA LEU A 270 -21.16 18.71 10.94
C LEU A 270 -20.72 19.31 9.60
N GLY A 271 -20.07 20.48 9.66
CA GLY A 271 -19.56 21.16 8.48
C GLY A 271 -18.19 21.78 8.72
N LEU A 272 -17.34 21.70 7.70
CA LEU A 272 -16.06 22.38 7.61
C LEU A 272 -15.98 23.12 6.27
N ARG A 273 -15.76 24.43 6.32
CA ARG A 273 -15.85 25.34 5.16
C ARG A 273 -15.01 24.85 3.97
N LYS A 274 -15.65 24.75 2.80
CA LYS A 274 -15.03 24.28 1.54
C LYS A 274 -14.61 22.80 1.51
N ARG A 275 -14.78 22.03 2.59
CA ARG A 275 -14.37 20.63 2.67
C ARG A 275 -15.57 19.69 2.68
N TYR A 276 -16.44 19.86 3.69
CA TYR A 276 -17.67 19.08 3.79
C TYR A 276 -18.76 19.90 4.51
N ARG A 277 -20.01 19.47 4.35
CA ARG A 277 -21.18 20.15 4.92
C ARG A 277 -22.30 19.17 5.21
N ASP A 278 -23.05 19.45 6.28
CA ASP A 278 -24.28 18.73 6.63
C ASP A 278 -24.05 17.21 6.77
N VAL A 279 -22.91 16.85 7.38
CA VAL A 279 -22.56 15.46 7.62
C VAL A 279 -23.14 14.99 8.93
N SER A 280 -23.95 13.91 8.87
CA SER A 280 -24.51 13.26 10.05
C SER A 280 -24.24 11.77 9.98
N LEU A 281 -23.76 11.19 11.08
CA LEU A 281 -23.55 9.76 11.23
C LEU A 281 -23.67 9.35 12.70
N THR A 282 -24.01 8.11 12.93
CA THR A 282 -24.02 7.49 14.26
C THR A 282 -23.20 6.22 14.24
N LEU A 283 -22.34 6.06 15.23
CA LEU A 283 -21.52 4.86 15.45
C LEU A 283 -21.92 4.25 16.80
N HIS A 284 -22.25 2.98 16.78
CA HIS A 284 -22.67 2.25 17.97
C HIS A 284 -21.53 1.42 18.56
N ARG A 285 -21.67 1.03 19.83
CA ARG A 285 -20.76 0.08 20.46
C ARG A 285 -20.86 -1.26 19.76
N GLY A 286 -19.70 -1.87 19.46
CA GLY A 286 -19.62 -3.15 18.75
C GLY A 286 -19.83 -3.06 17.23
N GLU A 287 -19.93 -1.87 16.69
CA GLU A 287 -20.20 -1.61 15.27
C GLU A 287 -18.93 -1.18 14.52
N VAL A 288 -18.83 -1.55 13.24
CA VAL A 288 -17.90 -0.97 12.27
C VAL A 288 -18.70 -0.16 11.24
N VAL A 289 -18.50 1.14 11.24
CA VAL A 289 -18.98 2.03 10.19
C VAL A 289 -17.87 2.26 9.18
N GLY A 290 -18.06 1.77 7.96
CA GLY A 290 -17.19 2.05 6.83
C GLY A 290 -17.45 3.44 6.28
N LEU A 291 -16.38 4.14 5.90
CA LEU A 291 -16.45 5.43 5.23
C LEU A 291 -15.59 5.37 3.98
N THR A 292 -16.09 5.83 2.85
CA THR A 292 -15.34 5.92 1.60
C THR A 292 -15.71 7.14 0.78
N GLY A 293 -14.89 7.46 -0.18
CA GLY A 293 -15.09 8.55 -1.13
C GLY A 293 -13.79 8.83 -1.89
N LEU A 294 -13.89 9.44 -3.06
CA LEU A 294 -12.70 9.84 -3.83
C LEU A 294 -11.90 10.92 -3.09
N VAL A 295 -10.65 11.09 -3.50
CA VAL A 295 -9.79 12.19 -3.02
C VAL A 295 -10.50 13.53 -3.22
N GLY A 296 -10.61 14.31 -2.13
CA GLY A 296 -11.36 15.57 -2.12
C GLY A 296 -12.86 15.42 -1.86
N SER A 297 -13.36 14.22 -1.54
CA SER A 297 -14.74 14.00 -1.12
C SER A 297 -15.09 14.62 0.24
N GLY A 298 -14.09 14.95 1.07
CA GLY A 298 -14.25 15.44 2.44
C GLY A 298 -14.15 14.36 3.52
N ALA A 299 -14.02 13.08 3.15
CA ALA A 299 -13.97 11.95 4.10
C ALA A 299 -12.76 12.02 5.02
N LYS A 300 -11.60 12.36 4.47
CA LYS A 300 -10.35 12.48 5.24
C LYS A 300 -10.39 13.67 6.19
N GLU A 301 -10.92 14.79 5.75
CA GLU A 301 -11.13 15.98 6.56
C GLU A 301 -12.13 15.72 7.70
N LEU A 302 -13.20 14.95 7.46
CA LEU A 302 -14.13 14.50 8.48
C LEU A 302 -13.43 13.71 9.59
N VAL A 303 -12.65 12.69 9.21
CA VAL A 303 -11.86 11.87 10.15
C VAL A 303 -10.91 12.74 10.99
N ARG A 304 -10.23 13.70 10.36
CA ARG A 304 -9.33 14.63 11.03
C ARG A 304 -10.06 15.55 12.00
N THR A 305 -11.26 16.02 11.62
CA THR A 305 -12.12 16.85 12.49
C THR A 305 -12.60 16.06 13.71
N LEU A 306 -13.00 14.81 13.55
CA LEU A 306 -13.43 13.94 14.65
C LEU A 306 -12.29 13.66 15.65
N PHE A 307 -11.03 13.78 15.23
CA PHE A 307 -9.89 13.64 16.14
C PHE A 307 -9.32 14.98 16.61
N GLY A 308 -9.97 16.13 16.28
CA GLY A 308 -9.53 17.46 16.71
C GLY A 308 -8.28 17.98 16.01
N LEU A 309 -7.91 17.44 14.85
CA LEU A 309 -6.83 17.95 14.00
C LEU A 309 -7.31 19.12 13.14
N GLU A 310 -8.61 19.20 12.88
CA GLU A 310 -9.30 20.31 12.22
C GLU A 310 -10.51 20.69 13.05
N GLN A 311 -11.00 21.94 12.94
CA GLN A 311 -12.13 22.42 13.72
C GLN A 311 -13.35 22.57 12.82
N ALA A 312 -14.46 21.94 13.20
CA ALA A 312 -15.73 22.14 12.52
C ALA A 312 -16.23 23.58 12.68
N ASP A 313 -16.81 24.13 11.62
CA ASP A 313 -17.45 25.45 11.65
C ASP A 313 -18.90 25.36 12.12
N THR A 314 -19.59 24.24 11.85
CA THR A 314 -21.01 24.01 12.17
C THR A 314 -21.24 22.58 12.65
N GLY A 315 -22.37 22.37 13.32
CA GLY A 315 -22.81 21.06 13.79
C GLY A 315 -22.28 20.71 15.18
N GLU A 316 -22.60 19.50 15.61
CA GLU A 316 -22.30 18.99 16.95
C GLU A 316 -21.71 17.59 16.89
N ILE A 317 -20.82 17.30 17.82
CA ILE A 317 -20.28 15.96 18.07
C ILE A 317 -20.67 15.57 19.50
N ALA A 318 -21.26 14.38 19.66
CA ALA A 318 -21.53 13.81 20.97
C ALA A 318 -20.81 12.47 21.14
N VAL A 319 -20.24 12.23 22.31
CA VAL A 319 -19.59 10.99 22.71
C VAL A 319 -20.33 10.45 23.95
N ASP A 320 -20.79 9.19 23.91
CA ASP A 320 -21.63 8.59 24.94
C ASP A 320 -22.83 9.49 25.32
N GLY A 321 -23.46 10.13 24.34
CA GLY A 321 -24.61 11.02 24.50
C GLY A 321 -24.29 12.42 25.06
N GLN A 322 -23.03 12.75 25.33
CA GLN A 322 -22.61 14.07 25.79
C GLN A 322 -22.02 14.89 24.65
N VAL A 323 -22.54 16.09 24.40
CA VAL A 323 -22.01 17.00 23.39
C VAL A 323 -20.61 17.49 23.84
N VAL A 324 -19.63 17.28 22.96
CA VAL A 324 -18.22 17.58 23.24
C VAL A 324 -17.67 18.55 22.19
N ARG A 325 -16.62 19.30 22.59
CA ARG A 325 -15.87 20.15 21.67
C ARG A 325 -14.46 19.58 21.50
N LEU A 326 -14.18 19.08 20.32
CA LEU A 326 -12.89 18.47 19.96
C LEU A 326 -12.03 19.50 19.21
N ARG A 327 -11.33 20.36 19.94
CA ARG A 327 -10.49 21.43 19.37
C ARG A 327 -9.06 20.98 19.11
N THR A 328 -8.62 19.97 19.83
CA THR A 328 -7.28 19.39 19.75
C THR A 328 -7.33 17.87 19.84
N PRO A 329 -6.32 17.15 19.35
CA PRO A 329 -6.21 15.70 19.55
C PRO A 329 -6.26 15.30 21.03
N ARG A 330 -5.79 16.18 21.93
CA ARG A 330 -5.85 15.93 23.38
C ARG A 330 -7.28 15.85 23.89
N ASP A 331 -8.17 16.70 23.37
CA ASP A 331 -9.59 16.65 23.71
C ASP A 331 -10.21 15.34 23.24
N ALA A 332 -9.93 14.92 22.01
CA ALA A 332 -10.41 13.66 21.46
C ALA A 332 -9.93 12.45 22.29
N VAL A 333 -8.66 12.41 22.63
CA VAL A 333 -8.08 11.35 23.48
C VAL A 333 -8.70 11.35 24.89
N ALA A 334 -8.99 12.51 25.46
CA ALA A 334 -9.66 12.62 26.77
C ALA A 334 -11.09 12.05 26.73
N GLN A 335 -11.78 12.19 25.59
CA GLN A 335 -13.11 11.62 25.34
C GLN A 335 -13.08 10.14 24.90
N GLY A 336 -11.93 9.49 24.91
CA GLY A 336 -11.80 8.06 24.57
C GLY A 336 -11.76 7.77 23.06
N LEU A 337 -11.47 8.76 22.21
CA LEU A 337 -11.25 8.55 20.79
C LEU A 337 -9.78 8.19 20.52
N ALA A 338 -9.56 7.35 19.53
CA ALA A 338 -8.27 6.94 19.01
C ALA A 338 -8.19 7.19 17.51
N LEU A 339 -7.03 7.60 16.99
CA LEU A 339 -6.79 7.71 15.55
C LEU A 339 -5.57 6.87 15.16
N VAL A 340 -5.79 5.95 14.23
CA VAL A 340 -4.74 5.25 13.49
C VAL A 340 -4.63 5.94 12.13
N PRO A 341 -3.58 6.75 11.89
CA PRO A 341 -3.47 7.52 10.67
C PRO A 341 -2.91 6.69 9.51
N GLU A 342 -3.19 7.10 8.27
CA GLU A 342 -2.61 6.54 7.05
C GLU A 342 -1.07 6.63 7.05
N ASP A 343 -0.52 7.82 7.35
CA ASP A 343 0.93 8.00 7.50
C ASP A 343 1.39 7.57 8.89
N ARG A 344 1.60 6.27 9.05
CA ARG A 344 2.07 5.69 10.32
C ARG A 344 3.44 6.22 10.75
N ARG A 345 4.36 6.51 9.80
CA ARG A 345 5.73 6.95 10.10
C ARG A 345 5.80 8.40 10.54
N GLY A 346 5.04 9.28 9.88
CA GLY A 346 5.03 10.71 10.20
C GLY A 346 4.06 11.09 11.31
N GLN A 347 2.97 10.34 11.49
CA GLN A 347 1.88 10.69 12.41
C GLN A 347 1.54 9.60 13.43
N GLY A 348 1.83 8.34 13.13
CA GLY A 348 1.42 7.21 13.95
C GLY A 348 2.42 6.84 15.05
N ILE A 349 3.72 6.86 14.77
CA ILE A 349 4.81 6.47 15.68
C ILE A 349 5.85 7.59 15.81
N ALA A 350 6.63 7.54 16.88
CA ALA A 350 7.88 8.26 17.03
C ALA A 350 9.05 7.31 16.68
N PRO A 351 9.64 7.39 15.46
CA PRO A 351 10.57 6.36 14.97
C PRO A 351 11.84 6.19 15.79
N ALA A 352 12.24 7.23 16.53
CA ALA A 352 13.41 7.24 17.40
C ALA A 352 13.15 6.64 18.79
N LEU A 353 11.88 6.39 19.14
CA LEU A 353 11.49 5.77 20.39
C LEU A 353 11.35 4.25 20.25
N SER A 354 11.47 3.55 21.38
CA SER A 354 11.29 2.10 21.46
C SER A 354 9.83 1.68 21.23
N VAL A 355 9.61 0.39 21.03
CA VAL A 355 8.27 -0.23 20.99
C VAL A 355 7.52 0.07 22.29
N LEU A 356 8.18 -0.05 23.45
CA LEU A 356 7.61 0.23 24.77
C LEU A 356 7.11 1.68 24.85
N GLU A 357 7.98 2.64 24.57
CA GLU A 357 7.66 4.06 24.64
C GLU A 357 6.54 4.46 23.69
N ASN A 358 6.57 3.98 22.44
CA ASN A 358 5.49 4.23 21.49
C ASN A 358 4.15 3.65 21.95
N THR A 359 4.15 2.43 22.51
CA THR A 359 2.94 1.74 22.96
C THR A 359 2.28 2.47 24.13
N THR A 360 3.06 3.05 25.04
CA THR A 360 2.54 3.68 26.26
C THR A 360 2.34 5.19 26.14
N LEU A 361 2.83 5.82 25.05
CA LEU A 361 2.83 7.27 24.83
C LEU A 361 1.46 7.95 25.07
N ALA A 362 0.37 7.32 24.65
CA ALA A 362 -0.99 7.83 24.83
C ALA A 362 -1.63 7.45 26.18
N SER A 363 -0.97 6.63 26.99
CA SER A 363 -1.52 6.01 28.21
C SER A 363 -0.61 6.11 29.43
N LEU A 364 0.41 7.00 29.43
CA LEU A 364 1.40 7.14 30.51
C LEU A 364 0.75 7.32 31.89
N ALA A 365 -0.36 8.04 31.98
CA ALA A 365 -1.09 8.23 33.24
C ALA A 365 -1.51 6.90 33.91
N ARG A 366 -1.76 5.83 33.15
CA ARG A 366 -2.10 4.49 33.68
C ARG A 366 -0.94 3.81 34.38
N PHE A 367 0.27 4.16 34.01
CA PHE A 367 1.52 3.61 34.54
C PHE A 367 2.19 4.52 35.56
N THR A 368 1.57 5.67 35.86
CA THR A 368 2.08 6.65 36.81
C THR A 368 1.40 6.48 38.17
N ARG A 369 2.18 6.52 39.25
CA ARG A 369 1.69 6.54 40.63
C ARG A 369 2.42 7.64 41.41
N LEU A 370 1.67 8.53 42.03
CA LEU A 370 2.21 9.69 42.77
C LEU A 370 3.19 10.53 41.95
N GLY A 371 2.95 10.66 40.62
CA GLY A 371 3.81 11.42 39.72
C GLY A 371 5.01 10.64 39.15
N PHE A 372 5.27 9.43 39.62
CA PHE A 372 6.38 8.58 39.17
C PHE A 372 5.90 7.47 38.26
N LEU A 373 6.58 7.29 37.12
CA LEU A 373 6.34 6.19 36.19
C LEU A 373 6.79 4.86 36.83
N SER A 374 6.00 3.78 36.62
CA SER A 374 6.33 2.43 37.07
C SER A 374 6.84 1.57 35.89
N PRO A 375 8.18 1.47 35.68
CA PRO A 375 8.73 0.74 34.53
C PRO A 375 8.31 -0.74 34.48
N ARG A 376 8.18 -1.40 35.63
CA ARG A 376 7.76 -2.81 35.69
C ARG A 376 6.33 -3.01 35.17
N ARG A 377 5.38 -2.15 35.58
CA ARG A 377 3.99 -2.22 35.12
C ARG A 377 3.87 -1.93 33.63
N GLU A 378 4.65 -0.94 33.16
CA GLU A 378 4.73 -0.57 31.77
C GLU A 378 5.26 -1.72 30.93
N GLN A 379 6.41 -2.31 31.29
CA GLN A 379 7.01 -3.45 30.60
C GLN A 379 6.09 -4.67 30.54
N THR A 380 5.42 -5.00 31.65
CA THR A 380 4.49 -6.14 31.70
C THR A 380 3.32 -5.92 30.73
N ALA A 381 2.70 -4.74 30.74
CA ALA A 381 1.58 -4.43 29.88
C ALA A 381 1.98 -4.43 28.39
N VAL A 382 3.16 -3.89 28.07
CA VAL A 382 3.66 -3.88 26.69
C VAL A 382 4.05 -5.27 26.22
N ALA A 383 4.66 -6.10 27.06
CA ALA A 383 4.95 -7.49 26.73
C ALA A 383 3.67 -8.26 26.36
N GLN A 384 2.61 -8.09 27.13
CA GLN A 384 1.29 -8.69 26.82
C GLN A 384 0.75 -8.22 25.45
N LEU A 385 0.85 -6.92 25.15
CA LEU A 385 0.39 -6.39 23.85
C LEU A 385 1.27 -6.85 22.67
N ILE A 386 2.58 -7.03 22.89
CA ILE A 386 3.49 -7.60 21.88
C ILE A 386 3.05 -9.02 21.52
N ASP A 387 2.77 -9.84 22.53
CA ASP A 387 2.33 -11.23 22.35
C ASP A 387 0.92 -11.27 21.72
N GLU A 388 -0.01 -10.49 22.26
CA GLU A 388 -1.42 -10.45 21.81
C GLU A 388 -1.54 -10.02 20.33
N LEU A 389 -0.75 -9.03 19.89
CA LEU A 389 -0.73 -8.55 18.53
C LEU A 389 0.30 -9.27 17.65
N SER A 390 1.03 -10.23 18.21
CA SER A 390 2.11 -10.94 17.51
C SER A 390 3.06 -9.97 16.82
N ILE A 391 3.56 -8.95 17.57
CA ILE A 391 4.49 -7.95 17.06
C ILE A 391 5.87 -8.61 16.94
N LYS A 392 6.37 -8.76 15.71
CA LYS A 392 7.71 -9.30 15.47
C LYS A 392 8.75 -8.23 15.79
N THR A 393 9.33 -8.31 16.99
CA THR A 393 10.34 -7.40 17.52
C THR A 393 11.42 -8.17 18.28
N PRO A 394 12.69 -7.73 18.30
CA PRO A 394 13.72 -8.30 19.17
C PRO A 394 13.41 -8.13 20.66
N GLY A 395 12.53 -7.18 21.03
CA GLY A 395 12.11 -6.89 22.38
C GLY A 395 11.44 -5.53 22.51
N ALA A 396 10.82 -5.24 23.65
CA ALA A 396 10.13 -3.97 23.91
C ALA A 396 11.04 -2.74 23.82
N GLY A 397 12.36 -2.90 24.04
CA GLY A 397 13.36 -1.83 23.91
C GLY A 397 13.85 -1.57 22.48
N ALA A 398 13.44 -2.37 21.49
CA ALA A 398 13.84 -2.16 20.09
C ALA A 398 13.25 -0.85 19.53
N LEU A 399 14.03 -0.12 18.72
CA LEU A 399 13.57 1.11 18.09
C LEU A 399 12.51 0.80 17.00
N THR A 400 11.40 1.53 17.00
CA THR A 400 10.28 1.27 16.07
C THR A 400 10.67 1.46 14.60
N ARG A 401 11.67 2.31 14.29
CA ARG A 401 12.21 2.47 12.92
C ARG A 401 12.81 1.19 12.33
N GLN A 402 13.22 0.24 13.18
CA GLN A 402 13.84 -1.03 12.76
C GLN A 402 12.81 -2.10 12.39
N LEU A 403 11.54 -1.88 12.71
CA LEU A 403 10.46 -2.82 12.43
C LEU A 403 9.98 -2.71 10.98
N SER A 404 9.45 -3.83 10.46
CA SER A 404 8.72 -3.83 9.18
C SER A 404 7.45 -2.98 9.27
N GLY A 405 6.94 -2.53 8.10
CA GLY A 405 5.74 -1.69 8.04
C GLY A 405 4.53 -2.28 8.77
N GLY A 406 4.24 -3.57 8.60
CA GLY A 406 3.15 -4.24 9.30
C GLY A 406 3.35 -4.27 10.84
N ASN A 407 4.58 -4.45 11.32
CA ASN A 407 4.85 -4.39 12.76
C ASN A 407 4.80 -2.97 13.32
N GLN A 408 5.20 -1.95 12.55
CA GLN A 408 4.99 -0.54 12.91
C GLN A 408 3.49 -0.23 13.06
N GLN A 409 2.65 -0.71 12.14
CA GLN A 409 1.19 -0.56 12.23
C GLN A 409 0.62 -1.20 13.49
N LYS A 410 1.09 -2.40 13.84
CA LYS A 410 0.71 -3.07 15.08
C LYS A 410 1.11 -2.29 16.33
N VAL A 411 2.25 -1.60 16.32
CA VAL A 411 2.67 -0.70 17.41
C VAL A 411 1.73 0.51 17.53
N VAL A 412 1.28 1.11 16.41
CA VAL A 412 0.26 2.17 16.44
C VAL A 412 -1.04 1.67 17.07
N LEU A 413 -1.48 0.47 16.71
CA LEU A 413 -2.68 -0.14 17.28
C LEU A 413 -2.49 -0.46 18.78
N ALA A 414 -1.32 -1.00 19.16
CA ALA A 414 -0.96 -1.29 20.56
C ALA A 414 -1.02 -0.03 21.44
N LYS A 415 -0.60 1.13 20.92
CA LYS A 415 -0.69 2.42 21.60
C LYS A 415 -2.12 2.74 22.05
N TRP A 416 -3.09 2.55 21.16
CA TRP A 416 -4.49 2.84 21.44
C TRP A 416 -5.18 1.76 22.25
N LEU A 417 -4.79 0.49 22.08
CA LEU A 417 -5.21 -0.60 22.97
C LEU A 417 -4.72 -0.38 24.41
N SER A 418 -3.47 0.04 24.58
CA SER A 418 -2.93 0.43 25.89
C SER A 418 -3.75 1.54 26.54
N ARG A 419 -4.31 2.46 25.75
CA ARG A 419 -5.19 3.54 26.22
C ARG A 419 -6.59 3.05 26.57
N GLN A 420 -7.08 1.93 26.00
CA GLN A 420 -8.45 1.41 26.13
C GLN A 420 -9.49 2.42 25.62
N SER A 421 -9.28 2.91 24.40
CA SER A 421 -10.21 3.83 23.76
C SER A 421 -11.55 3.17 23.46
N GLN A 422 -12.63 3.96 23.40
CA GLN A 422 -13.99 3.47 23.14
C GLN A 422 -14.37 3.60 21.67
N VAL A 423 -13.79 4.59 20.97
CA VAL A 423 -13.97 4.84 19.53
C VAL A 423 -12.63 4.77 18.86
N TYR A 424 -12.52 3.93 17.85
CA TYR A 424 -11.33 3.81 17.01
C TYR A 424 -11.61 4.34 15.62
N ILE A 425 -10.94 5.41 15.24
CA ILE A 425 -10.95 5.97 13.90
C ILE A 425 -9.71 5.39 13.18
N LEU A 426 -9.94 4.61 12.14
CA LEU A 426 -8.91 3.96 11.35
C LEU A 426 -8.87 4.59 9.96
N ASP A 427 -7.84 5.39 9.69
CA ASP A 427 -7.64 6.08 8.41
C ASP A 427 -6.66 5.26 7.56
N GLU A 428 -7.19 4.52 6.57
CA GLU A 428 -6.44 3.65 5.66
C GLU A 428 -5.49 2.68 6.41
N PRO A 429 -5.99 1.88 7.37
CA PRO A 429 -5.12 1.15 8.31
C PRO A 429 -4.27 0.07 7.66
N THR A 430 -4.60 -0.35 6.44
CA THR A 430 -3.97 -1.46 5.73
C THR A 430 -3.13 -1.02 4.54
N VAL A 431 -3.02 0.30 4.28
CA VAL A 431 -2.17 0.83 3.21
C VAL A 431 -0.70 0.53 3.48
N GLY A 432 -0.03 -0.06 2.49
CA GLY A 432 1.40 -0.41 2.58
C GLY A 432 1.72 -1.50 3.60
N VAL A 433 0.76 -2.39 3.91
CA VAL A 433 0.99 -3.63 4.65
C VAL A 433 0.68 -4.84 3.77
N ASP A 434 1.36 -5.94 4.04
CA ASP A 434 1.13 -7.19 3.30
C ASP A 434 -0.19 -7.86 3.66
N LEU A 435 -0.63 -8.80 2.82
CA LEU A 435 -1.92 -9.47 2.98
C LEU A 435 -2.05 -10.22 4.33
N GLY A 436 -0.96 -10.83 4.82
CA GLY A 436 -0.96 -11.50 6.13
C GLY A 436 -1.18 -10.50 7.25
N ALA A 437 -0.49 -9.34 7.22
CA ALA A 437 -0.67 -8.27 8.20
C ALA A 437 -2.08 -7.63 8.08
N LYS A 438 -2.67 -7.53 6.88
CA LYS A 438 -4.06 -7.08 6.71
C LYS A 438 -5.03 -7.98 7.50
N VAL A 439 -4.94 -9.31 7.32
CA VAL A 439 -5.80 -10.27 8.05
C VAL A 439 -5.66 -10.13 9.57
N GLU A 440 -4.44 -9.89 10.06
CA GLU A 440 -4.21 -9.68 11.49
C GLU A 440 -4.87 -8.38 12.00
N ILE A 441 -4.82 -7.29 11.20
CA ILE A 441 -5.51 -6.03 11.49
C ILE A 441 -7.05 -6.26 11.50
N TYR A 442 -7.58 -7.02 10.55
CA TYR A 442 -9.01 -7.35 10.49
C TYR A 442 -9.48 -8.16 11.71
N ARG A 443 -8.68 -9.13 12.17
CA ARG A 443 -8.94 -9.85 13.43
C ARG A 443 -8.94 -8.93 14.64
N LEU A 444 -8.05 -7.93 14.63
CA LEU A 444 -8.01 -6.94 15.70
C LEU A 444 -9.26 -6.06 15.68
N ILE A 445 -9.71 -5.59 14.51
CA ILE A 445 -10.97 -4.84 14.38
C ILE A 445 -12.14 -5.67 14.94
N GLY A 446 -12.23 -6.95 14.58
CA GLY A 446 -13.24 -7.86 15.13
C GLY A 446 -13.17 -8.01 16.66
N ARG A 447 -11.96 -8.06 17.23
CA ARG A 447 -11.78 -8.09 18.69
C ARG A 447 -12.17 -6.78 19.37
N LEU A 448 -11.83 -5.63 18.78
CA LEU A 448 -12.23 -4.32 19.30
C LEU A 448 -13.75 -4.21 19.39
N THR A 449 -14.47 -4.59 18.33
CA THR A 449 -15.94 -4.57 18.32
C THR A 449 -16.54 -5.58 19.28
N ALA A 450 -15.98 -6.78 19.41
CA ALA A 450 -16.40 -7.77 20.41
C ALA A 450 -16.24 -7.28 21.86
N LEU A 451 -15.25 -6.41 22.12
CA LEU A 451 -15.04 -5.74 23.40
C LEU A 451 -15.94 -4.51 23.60
N GLY A 452 -16.83 -4.21 22.64
CA GLY A 452 -17.79 -3.11 22.71
C GLY A 452 -17.23 -1.76 22.24
N ALA A 453 -16.08 -1.70 21.57
CA ALA A 453 -15.62 -0.47 20.94
C ALA A 453 -16.37 -0.20 19.63
N GLY A 454 -16.62 1.07 19.31
CA GLY A 454 -17.07 1.49 17.98
C GLY A 454 -15.87 1.74 17.06
N VAL A 455 -15.96 1.33 15.80
CA VAL A 455 -14.89 1.52 14.81
C VAL A 455 -15.41 2.30 13.61
N LEU A 456 -14.79 3.45 13.31
CA LEU A 456 -14.99 4.18 12.06
C LEU A 456 -13.81 3.86 11.15
N LEU A 457 -14.06 3.15 10.05
CA LEU A 457 -13.06 2.66 9.11
C LEU A 457 -13.12 3.47 7.81
N LEU A 458 -12.18 4.38 7.60
CA LEU A 458 -11.96 5.02 6.30
C LEU A 458 -11.04 4.13 5.46
N SER A 459 -11.54 3.69 4.32
CA SER A 459 -10.74 2.87 3.39
C SER A 459 -11.10 3.16 1.93
N SER A 460 -10.08 3.15 1.09
CA SER A 460 -10.18 3.15 -0.38
C SER A 460 -10.31 1.73 -0.95
N ASP A 461 -10.01 0.70 -0.16
CA ASP A 461 -10.20 -0.70 -0.53
C ASP A 461 -11.67 -1.11 -0.30
N LEU A 462 -12.44 -1.12 -1.39
CA LEU A 462 -13.88 -1.42 -1.34
C LEU A 462 -14.18 -2.83 -0.82
N GLN A 463 -13.29 -3.80 -1.06
CA GLN A 463 -13.45 -5.16 -0.56
C GLN A 463 -13.26 -5.22 0.97
N GLU A 464 -12.33 -4.44 1.50
CA GLU A 464 -12.13 -4.27 2.94
C GLU A 464 -13.40 -3.72 3.61
N LEU A 465 -14.01 -2.69 3.02
CA LEU A 465 -15.25 -2.11 3.54
C LEU A 465 -16.41 -3.11 3.50
N ILE A 466 -16.59 -3.81 2.38
CA ILE A 466 -17.66 -4.82 2.23
C ILE A 466 -17.49 -5.97 3.24
N GLY A 467 -16.23 -6.40 3.44
CA GLY A 467 -15.92 -7.51 4.33
C GLY A 467 -16.02 -7.21 5.82
N LEU A 468 -15.75 -5.96 6.23
CA LEU A 468 -15.62 -5.60 7.63
C LEU A 468 -16.77 -4.74 8.18
N SER A 469 -17.44 -3.94 7.34
CA SER A 469 -18.38 -2.94 7.82
C SER A 469 -19.78 -3.50 8.07
N ASP A 470 -20.47 -2.96 9.08
CA ASP A 470 -21.89 -3.20 9.32
C ASP A 470 -22.77 -2.22 8.54
N GLN A 471 -22.23 -1.02 8.28
CA GLN A 471 -22.77 -0.06 7.33
C GLN A 471 -21.65 0.67 6.63
N ILE A 472 -21.89 1.13 5.39
CA ILE A 472 -20.91 1.84 4.57
C ILE A 472 -21.49 3.18 4.13
N LEU A 473 -20.84 4.26 4.55
CA LEU A 473 -21.16 5.63 4.19
C LEU A 473 -20.30 6.08 3.02
N ILE A 474 -20.93 6.65 1.99
CA ILE A 474 -20.19 7.16 0.82
C ILE A 474 -20.24 8.68 0.85
N MET A 475 -19.06 9.29 0.82
CA MET A 475 -18.90 10.73 0.68
C MET A 475 -18.59 11.13 -0.76
N TYR A 476 -19.37 12.09 -1.25
CA TYR A 476 -19.17 12.72 -2.55
C TYR A 476 -19.36 14.24 -2.43
N ARG A 477 -18.40 15.01 -2.93
CA ARG A 477 -18.40 16.49 -2.91
C ARG A 477 -18.79 17.09 -1.55
N GLY A 478 -18.24 16.54 -0.48
CA GLY A 478 -18.41 17.05 0.88
C GLY A 478 -19.72 16.68 1.56
N ARG A 479 -20.47 15.69 1.07
CA ARG A 479 -21.70 15.19 1.70
C ARG A 479 -21.71 13.67 1.73
N ILE A 480 -22.39 13.09 2.71
CA ILE A 480 -22.78 11.68 2.65
C ILE A 480 -23.93 11.58 1.65
N VAL A 481 -23.73 10.84 0.57
CA VAL A 481 -24.71 10.68 -0.52
C VAL A 481 -25.46 9.37 -0.45
N GLN A 482 -24.89 8.35 0.20
CA GLN A 482 -25.48 7.03 0.36
C GLN A 482 -24.99 6.35 1.63
N ASN A 483 -25.86 5.53 2.22
CA ASN A 483 -25.58 4.60 3.30
C ASN A 483 -26.05 3.21 2.88
N PHE A 484 -25.18 2.24 2.88
CA PHE A 484 -25.47 0.83 2.63
C PHE A 484 -25.39 0.04 3.92
N GLY A 485 -26.39 -0.78 4.19
CA GLY A 485 -26.34 -1.79 5.24
C GLY A 485 -25.41 -2.96 4.89
N ALA A 486 -25.13 -3.77 5.88
CA ALA A 486 -24.26 -4.93 5.70
C ALA A 486 -24.79 -5.91 4.64
N GLY A 487 -23.98 -6.18 3.62
CA GLY A 487 -24.32 -7.09 2.52
C GLY A 487 -25.21 -6.50 1.42
N GLU A 488 -25.55 -5.20 1.50
CA GLU A 488 -26.33 -4.50 0.49
C GLU A 488 -25.47 -3.91 -0.63
N ALA A 489 -24.16 -3.72 -0.37
CA ALA A 489 -23.25 -3.08 -1.30
C ALA A 489 -22.35 -4.10 -2.01
N ASP A 490 -22.14 -3.88 -3.30
CA ASP A 490 -21.04 -4.44 -4.07
C ASP A 490 -20.05 -3.34 -4.48
N ALA A 491 -18.87 -3.73 -4.93
CA ALA A 491 -17.80 -2.79 -5.28
C ALA A 491 -18.22 -1.83 -6.42
N ALA A 492 -19.05 -2.29 -7.36
CA ALA A 492 -19.51 -1.48 -8.48
C ALA A 492 -20.48 -0.38 -8.01
N SER A 493 -21.43 -0.72 -7.12
CA SER A 493 -22.35 0.23 -6.50
C SER A 493 -21.64 1.28 -5.66
N LEU A 494 -20.67 0.85 -4.82
CA LEU A 494 -19.86 1.77 -4.01
C LEU A 494 -19.09 2.75 -4.90
N LEU A 495 -18.45 2.27 -5.96
CA LEU A 495 -17.68 3.10 -6.89
C LEU A 495 -18.60 4.07 -7.66
N ALA A 496 -19.77 3.62 -8.11
CA ALA A 496 -20.72 4.44 -8.84
C ALA A 496 -21.19 5.65 -7.99
N HIS A 497 -21.52 5.44 -6.72
CA HIS A 497 -21.90 6.52 -5.81
C HIS A 497 -20.71 7.42 -5.43
N ALA A 498 -19.52 6.86 -5.23
CA ALA A 498 -18.30 7.62 -4.95
C ALA A 498 -17.89 8.53 -6.13
N THR A 499 -18.21 8.14 -7.37
CA THR A 499 -17.96 8.94 -8.59
C THR A 499 -19.09 9.89 -8.95
N GLY A 500 -20.24 9.80 -8.27
CA GLY A 500 -21.41 10.65 -8.52
C GLY A 500 -22.25 10.23 -9.73
N VAL A 501 -22.08 9.03 -10.27
CA VAL A 501 -22.85 8.53 -11.44
C VAL A 501 -24.35 8.49 -11.15
N HIS A 502 -24.74 8.36 -9.88
CA HIS A 502 -26.13 8.36 -9.42
C HIS A 502 -26.61 9.72 -8.88
N ASP A 503 -25.87 10.83 -9.05
CA ASP A 503 -26.37 12.17 -8.69
C ASP A 503 -27.36 12.63 -9.78
N PRO A 504 -28.70 12.75 -9.48
CA PRO A 504 -29.70 13.18 -10.46
C PRO A 504 -29.37 14.54 -11.11
N ARG A 505 -28.60 15.39 -10.41
CA ARG A 505 -28.18 16.71 -10.91
C ARG A 505 -27.09 16.64 -12.00
N LEU A 506 -26.40 15.52 -12.15
CA LEU A 506 -25.43 15.29 -13.23
C LEU A 506 -26.09 14.65 -14.46
N ALA A 507 -27.28 14.08 -14.36
CA ALA A 507 -28.04 13.53 -15.47
C ALA A 507 -28.51 14.63 -16.46
N PHE A 508 -28.73 15.86 -15.99
CA PHE A 508 -29.19 16.99 -16.82
C PHE A 508 -28.09 17.75 -17.57
N GLY A 509 -26.81 17.42 -17.39
CA GLY A 509 -25.66 18.11 -18.02
C GLY A 509 -25.20 17.54 -19.37
N ARG A 510 -25.76 16.42 -19.85
CA ARG A 510 -25.35 15.76 -21.10
C ARG A 510 -26.17 16.14 -22.35
N GLU A 511 -27.22 16.93 -22.22
CA GLU A 511 -28.09 17.29 -23.36
C GLU A 511 -27.91 18.71 -23.93
N GLN A 512 -26.87 19.47 -23.53
CA GLN A 512 -26.65 20.82 -24.05
C GLN A 512 -25.27 21.03 -24.64
N HIS A 513 -24.78 20.14 -25.48
CA HIS A 513 -23.72 20.43 -26.47
C HIS A 513 -23.97 19.55 -27.71
N HIS A 514 -24.89 20.04 -28.54
CA HIS A 514 -24.93 19.78 -29.99
C HIS A 514 -24.81 21.10 -30.73
#